data_e418c5ce9156cc03f254691f132573ca
#
_entry.id   e418c5ce9156cc03f254691f132573ca
#
_cell.length_a   1.000
_cell.length_b   1.000
_cell.length_c   1.000
_cell.angle_alpha   90.00
_cell.angle_beta   90.00
_cell.angle_gamma   90.00
#
_symmetry.space_group_name_H-M   'P 1'
#
loop_
_entity.id
_entity.type
_entity.pdbx_description
1 polymer ?
#
loop_
_entity_poly.entity_id
_entity_poly.type
_entity_poly.pdbx_seq_one_letter_code
_entity_poly.pdbx_strand_id
1 'polypeptide(L)' 'MRKRGKNLEKLREIVKLLAEGTPLPSNYRDHPLTGPWEPSRDCHIEADWILIYTTDKGSLRLERTGTHSDLFKK' A
#
# COMPACT_ATOMS: atom_id res chain seq x y z
N MET A 1 -15.97 15.15 0.10
CA MET A 1 -15.79 14.91 0.52
C MET A 1 -15.33 14.49 0.91
N ARG A 2 -14.85 14.53 0.99
CA ARG A 2 -14.42 14.09 1.41
C ARG A 2 -14.23 13.91 2.41
N LYS A 3 -14.29 13.71 2.69
CA LYS A 3 -14.22 13.58 3.66
C LYS A 3 -13.91 12.63 4.30
N ARG A 4 -13.76 12.04 4.25
CA ARG A 4 -13.41 11.20 4.93
C ARG A 4 -12.17 11.16 5.26
N GLY A 5 -11.51 11.66 5.36
CA GLY A 5 -10.32 11.71 6.03
C GLY A 5 -9.08 11.11 5.43
N LYS A 6 -9.18 10.51 4.32
CA LYS A 6 -7.99 9.91 3.74
C LYS A 6 -7.10 10.98 3.17
N ASN A 7 -5.83 10.90 3.50
CA ASN A 7 -4.87 11.88 3.05
C ASN A 7 -4.20 11.41 1.77
N LEU A 8 -4.66 11.92 0.66
CA LEU A 8 -4.14 11.51 -0.64
C LEU A 8 -2.70 11.88 -0.84
N GLU A 9 -2.20 12.87 -0.11
CA GLU A 9 -0.81 13.24 -0.22
C GLU A 9 0.10 12.15 0.30
N LYS A 10 -0.34 11.45 1.35
CA LYS A 10 0.42 10.33 1.85
C LYS A 10 0.48 9.23 0.82
N LEU A 11 -0.62 8.97 0.15
CA LEU A 11 -0.64 7.96 -0.89
C LEU A 11 0.30 8.34 -2.01
N ARG A 12 0.29 9.58 -2.43
CA ARG A 12 1.18 10.03 -3.47
C ARG A 12 2.63 9.86 -3.09
N GLU A 13 2.95 10.20 -1.86
CA GLU A 13 4.32 10.08 -1.38
C GLU A 13 4.77 8.63 -1.44
N ILE A 14 3.92 7.72 -1.01
CA ILE A 14 4.25 6.31 -1.03
C ILE A 14 4.44 5.81 -2.46
N VAL A 15 3.52 6.17 -3.35
CA VAL A 15 3.62 5.76 -4.73
C VAL A 15 4.91 6.27 -5.36
N LYS A 16 5.27 7.50 -5.04
CA LYS A 16 6.50 8.07 -5.56
C LYS A 16 7.71 7.29 -5.09
N LEU A 17 7.77 6.96 -3.82
CA LEU A 17 8.89 6.21 -3.29
C LEU A 17 8.97 4.83 -3.92
N LEU A 18 7.83 4.17 -4.06
CA LEU A 18 7.82 2.85 -4.67
C LEU A 18 8.24 2.90 -6.12
N ALA A 19 7.77 3.91 -6.85
CA ALA A 19 8.13 4.03 -8.26
C ALA A 19 9.61 4.28 -8.45
N GLU A 20 10.23 4.92 -7.47
CA GLU A 20 11.66 5.21 -7.53
C GLU A 20 12.51 4.05 -7.03
N GLY A 21 11.87 3.01 -6.53
CA GLY A 21 12.61 1.89 -5.99
C GLY A 21 13.20 2.15 -4.62
N THR A 22 12.73 3.20 -3.96
CA THR A 22 13.23 3.57 -2.64
C THR A 22 12.47 2.80 -1.56
N PRO A 23 13.17 2.24 -0.58
CA PRO A 23 12.48 1.54 0.50
C PRO A 23 11.61 2.50 1.28
N LEU A 24 10.44 2.03 1.72
CA LEU A 24 9.57 2.86 2.52
C LEU A 24 10.09 2.97 3.94
N PRO A 25 9.87 4.12 4.59
CA PRO A 25 10.18 4.22 6.02
C PRO A 25 9.44 3.17 6.82
N SER A 26 10.02 2.76 7.94
CA SER A 26 9.46 1.68 8.72
C SER A 26 8.08 1.98 9.28
N ASN A 27 7.73 3.25 9.42
CA ASN A 27 6.41 3.58 9.95
C ASN A 27 5.29 3.23 8.99
N TYR A 28 5.61 2.93 7.72
CA TYR A 28 4.59 2.47 6.79
C TYR A 28 4.40 0.95 6.83
N ARG A 29 5.24 0.26 7.58
CA ARG A 29 5.10 -1.18 7.81
C ARG A 29 4.97 -1.99 6.53
N ASP A 30 5.83 -1.70 5.59
CA ASP A 30 5.85 -2.42 4.32
C ASP A 30 6.32 -3.85 4.54
N HIS A 31 5.53 -4.81 4.10
CA HIS A 31 5.94 -6.21 4.23
C HIS A 31 5.25 -7.07 3.17
N PRO A 32 5.85 -8.22 2.86
CA PRO A 32 5.27 -9.09 1.85
C PRO A 32 4.03 -9.80 2.38
N LEU A 33 3.12 -10.10 1.47
CA LEU A 33 1.95 -10.89 1.79
C LEU A 33 2.20 -12.33 1.39
N THR A 34 1.46 -13.22 2.02
CA THR A 34 1.60 -14.64 1.73
C THR A 34 0.29 -15.19 1.22
N GLY A 35 0.30 -16.46 0.80
CA GLY A 35 -0.89 -17.13 0.34
C GLY A 35 -1.40 -16.57 -0.96
N PRO A 36 -2.72 -16.42 -1.07
CA PRO A 36 -3.30 -15.96 -2.34
C PRO A 36 -2.85 -14.58 -2.77
N TRP A 37 -2.27 -13.81 -1.86
CA TRP A 37 -1.85 -12.46 -2.19
C TRP A 37 -0.45 -12.37 -2.76
N GLU A 38 0.30 -13.47 -2.71
CA GLU A 38 1.65 -13.43 -3.25
C GLU A 38 1.60 -13.15 -4.74
N PRO A 39 2.56 -12.44 -5.29
CA PRO A 39 3.74 -11.86 -4.65
C PRO A 39 3.55 -10.41 -4.21
N SER A 40 2.34 -10.04 -3.88
CA SER A 40 2.05 -8.66 -3.49
C SER A 40 2.64 -8.34 -2.13
N ARG A 41 2.76 -7.05 -1.88
CA ARG A 41 3.19 -6.55 -0.58
C ARG A 41 2.15 -5.57 -0.10
N ASP A 42 2.13 -5.28 1.18
CA ASP A 42 1.27 -4.22 1.66
C ASP A 42 2.05 -3.22 2.48
N CYS A 43 1.51 -2.04 2.57
CA CYS A 43 2.05 -1.04 3.46
C CYS A 43 0.88 -0.26 4.05
N HIS A 44 1.13 0.33 5.20
CA HIS A 44 0.10 1.09 5.91
C HIS A 44 0.27 2.56 5.59
N ILE A 45 -0.66 3.13 4.85
CA ILE A 45 -0.64 4.55 4.58
C ILE A 45 -0.96 5.30 5.86
N GLU A 46 -1.97 4.80 6.56
CA GLU A 46 -2.33 5.27 7.88
C GLU A 46 -2.74 4.05 8.70
N ALA A 47 -3.07 4.26 9.95
CA ALA A 47 -3.31 3.16 10.87
C ALA A 47 -4.27 2.12 10.29
N ASP A 48 -5.32 2.55 9.61
CA ASP A 48 -6.28 1.62 9.07
C ASP A 48 -6.52 1.86 7.59
N TRP A 49 -5.48 2.29 6.89
CA TRP A 49 -5.57 2.52 5.45
C TRP A 49 -4.37 1.85 4.82
N ILE A 50 -4.61 0.77 4.11
CA ILE A 50 -3.57 -0.12 3.60
C ILE A 50 -3.54 -0.05 2.08
N LEU A 51 -2.36 -0.13 1.54
CA LEU A 51 -2.16 -0.24 0.09
C LEU A 51 -1.52 -1.57 -0.20
N ILE A 52 -2.10 -2.34 -1.10
CA ILE A 52 -1.52 -3.58 -1.58
C ILE A 52 -0.97 -3.31 -2.97
N TYR A 53 0.27 -3.67 -3.19
CA TYR A 53 0.93 -3.38 -4.45
C TYR A 53 1.89 -4.51 -4.82
N THR A 54 2.28 -4.52 -6.08
CA THR A 54 3.24 -5.47 -6.58
C THR A 54 4.29 -4.71 -7.36
N THR A 55 5.54 -5.06 -7.17
CA THR A 55 6.61 -4.47 -7.98
C THR A 55 7.25 -5.55 -8.82
N ASP A 56 7.70 -5.18 -10.00
CA ASP A 56 8.31 -6.11 -10.92
C ASP A 56 9.22 -5.30 -11.78
N LYS A 57 10.41 -5.76 -12.04
CA LYS A 57 11.40 -5.14 -12.88
C LYS A 57 11.05 -3.78 -13.41
N GLY A 58 11.07 -2.80 -12.58
CA GLY A 58 10.80 -1.43 -12.99
C GLY A 58 9.34 -1.07 -13.16
N SER A 59 8.44 -1.97 -12.79
CA SER A 59 7.02 -1.70 -12.86
C SER A 59 6.43 -1.70 -11.47
N LEU A 60 5.45 -0.85 -11.28
CA LEU A 60 4.70 -0.81 -10.04
C LEU A 60 3.23 -0.97 -10.37
N ARG A 61 2.58 -1.90 -9.71
CA ARG A 61 1.16 -2.11 -9.90
C ARG A 61 0.44 -1.91 -8.57
N LEU A 62 -0.51 -1.01 -8.55
CA LEU A 62 -1.31 -0.79 -7.35
C LEU A 62 -2.51 -1.72 -7.44
N GLU A 63 -2.57 -2.68 -6.52
CA GLU A 63 -3.60 -3.71 -6.60
C GLU A 63 -4.88 -3.30 -5.91
N ARG A 64 -4.78 -2.83 -4.68
CA ARG A 64 -5.94 -2.44 -3.91
C ARG A 64 -5.56 -1.49 -2.79
N THR A 65 -6.53 -0.74 -2.34
CA THR A 65 -6.36 0.07 -1.16
C THR A 65 -7.68 0.09 -0.40
N GLY A 66 -7.60 0.17 0.91
CA GLY A 66 -8.77 0.19 1.75
C GLY A 66 -8.40 -0.11 3.19
N THR A 67 -9.40 -0.38 4.00
CA THR A 67 -9.16 -0.76 5.40
C THR A 67 -8.86 -2.25 5.47
N HIS A 68 -8.41 -2.70 6.62
CA HIS A 68 -8.22 -4.13 6.84
C HIS A 68 -9.49 -4.91 6.56
N SER A 69 -10.61 -4.40 7.02
CA SER A 69 -11.88 -5.07 6.78
C SER A 69 -12.22 -5.16 5.32
N ASP A 70 -11.91 -4.11 4.57
CA ASP A 70 -12.20 -4.11 3.15
C ASP A 70 -11.34 -5.11 2.40
N LEU A 71 -10.09 -5.23 2.79
CA LEU A 71 -9.13 -6.00 2.01
C LEU A 71 -9.02 -7.45 2.45
N PHE A 72 -9.16 -7.70 3.74
CA PHE A 72 -8.92 -9.02 4.28
C PHE A 72 -10.13 -9.58 5.01
N LYS A 73 -11.31 -9.17 4.58
CA LYS A 73 -12.47 -9.64 5.29
C LYS A 73 -12.62 -11.14 5.14
N LYS A 74 -13.13 -11.72 6.15
CA LYS A 74 -13.24 -13.13 6.18
C LYS A 74 -14.56 -13.59 5.85
#